data_053387b5f7782f70917a42d879f4f665
#
_entry.id   053387b5f7782f70917a42d879f4f665
#
_cell.length_a   1.000
_cell.length_b   1.000
_cell.length_c   1.000
_cell.angle_alpha   90.00
_cell.angle_beta   90.00
_cell.angle_gamma   90.00
#
_symmetry.space_group_name_H-M   'P 1'
#
loop_
_entity.id
_entity.type
_entity.pdbx_description
1 polymer ?
#
loop_
_entity_poly.entity_id
_entity_poly.type
_entity_poly.pdbx_seq_one_letter_code
_entity_poly.pdbx_strand_id
1 'polypeptide(L)'
;KLSAVATELGIDPDVYIRAAQKVPVRTEPAIRAAVSLLNDMVNILIVQEYMSATEYKKIHVWEEEIANATETVARIKENTKQLEAIASKQTIMALNASIETARVGAAGAGFGIIAKQMGAFSKQSTEIYKKITQDANSIAESIHKMNET
;
A
#
# COMPACT_ATOMS: atom_id res chain seq x y z
N LYS A 1 -37.49 37.99 -39.83
CA LYS A 1 -36.90 36.68 -39.44
C LYS A 1 -37.35 36.23 -38.05
N LEU A 2 -37.27 37.08 -37.01
CA LEU A 2 -37.69 36.71 -35.64
C LEU A 2 -39.20 36.40 -35.55
N SER A 3 -40.06 37.16 -36.29
CA SER A 3 -41.47 36.89 -36.33
C SER A 3 -41.84 35.56 -36.97
N ALA A 4 -41.11 35.14 -38.02
CA ALA A 4 -41.32 33.84 -38.65
C ALA A 4 -40.96 32.68 -37.71
N VAL A 5 -39.86 32.83 -36.97
CA VAL A 5 -39.41 31.84 -35.96
C VAL A 5 -40.44 31.74 -34.81
N ALA A 6 -40.97 32.86 -34.34
CA ALA A 6 -42.01 32.87 -33.30
C ALA A 6 -43.28 32.11 -33.74
N THR A 7 -43.72 32.33 -34.98
CA THR A 7 -44.87 31.63 -35.56
C THR A 7 -44.64 30.13 -35.68
N GLU A 8 -43.46 29.71 -36.11
CA GLU A 8 -43.04 28.32 -36.19
C GLU A 8 -43.01 27.62 -34.82
N LEU A 9 -42.63 28.35 -33.78
CA LEU A 9 -42.58 27.86 -32.39
C LEU A 9 -43.96 27.96 -31.68
N GLY A 10 -45.02 28.50 -32.33
CA GLY A 10 -46.35 28.69 -31.74
C GLY A 10 -46.39 29.74 -30.63
N ILE A 11 -45.43 30.70 -30.63
CA ILE A 11 -45.31 31.77 -29.64
C ILE A 11 -45.83 33.07 -30.28
N ASP A 12 -46.53 33.91 -29.45
CA ASP A 12 -46.92 35.24 -29.89
C ASP A 12 -45.68 36.04 -30.38
N PRO A 13 -45.69 36.51 -31.66
CA PRO A 13 -44.53 37.21 -32.23
C PRO A 13 -44.11 38.48 -31.46
N ASP A 14 -45.07 39.22 -30.89
CA ASP A 14 -44.78 40.45 -30.14
C ASP A 14 -44.12 40.16 -28.78
N VAL A 15 -44.54 39.08 -28.15
CA VAL A 15 -43.93 38.60 -26.89
C VAL A 15 -42.54 38.12 -27.16
N TYR A 16 -42.33 37.33 -28.23
CA TYR A 16 -41.05 36.79 -28.62
C TYR A 16 -40.04 37.88 -28.99
N ILE A 17 -40.46 38.89 -29.79
CA ILE A 17 -39.62 40.02 -30.19
C ILE A 17 -39.21 40.86 -28.99
N ARG A 18 -40.16 41.15 -28.07
CA ARG A 18 -39.84 41.90 -26.83
C ARG A 18 -38.89 41.14 -25.94
N ALA A 19 -38.99 39.84 -25.85
CA ALA A 19 -38.09 39.02 -25.11
C ALA A 19 -36.68 38.98 -25.77
N ALA A 20 -36.66 38.83 -27.10
CA ALA A 20 -35.39 38.84 -27.86
C ALA A 20 -34.65 40.16 -27.79
N GLN A 21 -35.38 41.32 -27.75
CA GLN A 21 -34.77 42.64 -27.57
C GLN A 21 -34.13 42.85 -26.20
N LYS A 22 -34.55 42.12 -25.18
CA LYS A 22 -33.94 42.16 -23.84
C LYS A 22 -32.64 41.34 -23.76
N VAL A 23 -32.39 40.47 -24.71
CA VAL A 23 -31.19 39.67 -24.74
C VAL A 23 -29.98 40.57 -25.12
N PRO A 24 -28.98 40.75 -24.30
CA PRO A 24 -27.85 41.59 -24.61
C PRO A 24 -27.09 41.02 -25.84
N VAL A 25 -26.97 41.87 -26.87
CA VAL A 25 -26.21 41.51 -28.07
C VAL A 25 -24.74 41.37 -27.71
N ARG A 26 -24.19 40.19 -27.91
CA ARG A 26 -22.74 39.91 -27.75
C ARG A 26 -22.06 39.81 -29.12
N THR A 27 -20.87 40.29 -29.21
CA THR A 27 -20.05 40.15 -30.42
C THR A 27 -19.67 38.68 -30.62
N GLU A 28 -19.54 38.24 -31.85
CA GLU A 28 -19.10 36.86 -32.17
C GLU A 28 -17.77 36.50 -31.49
N PRO A 29 -16.75 37.36 -31.44
CA PRO A 29 -15.51 37.09 -30.70
C PRO A 29 -15.74 36.86 -29.19
N ALA A 30 -16.66 37.60 -28.55
CA ALA A 30 -16.99 37.44 -27.15
C ALA A 30 -17.69 36.11 -26.88
N ILE A 31 -18.57 35.67 -27.78
CA ILE A 31 -19.23 34.35 -27.69
C ILE A 31 -18.20 33.23 -27.85
N ARG A 32 -17.31 33.33 -28.85
CA ARG A 32 -16.25 32.34 -29.07
C ARG A 32 -15.32 32.23 -27.88
N ALA A 33 -14.91 33.38 -27.31
CA ALA A 33 -14.07 33.40 -26.11
C ALA A 33 -14.75 32.73 -24.91
N ALA A 34 -16.06 33.00 -24.71
CA ALA A 34 -16.81 32.38 -23.63
C ALA A 34 -16.95 30.86 -23.82
N VAL A 35 -17.21 30.39 -25.06
CA VAL A 35 -17.30 28.96 -25.38
C VAL A 35 -15.95 28.27 -25.19
N SER A 36 -14.85 28.91 -25.63
CA SER A 36 -13.50 28.38 -25.41
C SER A 36 -13.19 28.25 -23.92
N LEU A 37 -13.47 29.30 -23.14
CA LEU A 37 -13.27 29.27 -21.69
C LEU A 37 -14.09 28.16 -21.01
N LEU A 38 -15.36 28.00 -21.39
CA LEU A 38 -16.21 26.94 -20.85
C LEU A 38 -15.66 25.55 -21.22
N ASN A 39 -15.20 25.38 -22.46
CA ASN A 39 -14.61 24.13 -22.89
C ASN A 39 -13.33 23.80 -22.09
N ASP A 40 -12.47 24.78 -21.88
CA ASP A 40 -11.24 24.63 -21.10
C ASP A 40 -11.58 24.28 -19.63
N MET A 41 -12.57 24.95 -19.03
CA MET A 41 -13.03 24.67 -17.68
C MET A 41 -13.60 23.25 -17.56
N VAL A 42 -14.43 22.81 -18.51
CA VAL A 42 -14.99 21.46 -18.53
C VAL A 42 -13.88 20.41 -18.66
N ASN A 43 -12.91 20.64 -19.53
CA ASN A 43 -11.77 19.75 -19.69
C ASN A 43 -10.93 19.65 -18.40
N ILE A 44 -10.67 20.77 -17.73
CA ILE A 44 -9.98 20.79 -16.45
C ILE A 44 -10.75 20.00 -15.40
N LEU A 45 -12.06 20.19 -15.28
CA LEU A 45 -12.90 19.48 -14.33
C LEU A 45 -12.92 17.97 -14.60
N ILE A 46 -13.02 17.55 -15.86
CA ILE A 46 -13.01 16.13 -16.24
C ILE A 46 -11.66 15.49 -15.88
N VAL A 47 -10.55 16.16 -16.21
CA VAL A 47 -9.21 15.66 -15.88
C VAL A 47 -9.01 15.59 -14.37
N GLN A 48 -9.44 16.59 -13.63
CA GLN A 48 -9.33 16.63 -12.17
C GLN A 48 -10.14 15.49 -11.53
N GLU A 49 -11.38 15.26 -11.98
CA GLU A 49 -12.23 14.17 -11.47
C GLU A 49 -11.63 12.80 -11.78
N TYR A 50 -11.11 12.61 -13.00
CA TYR A 50 -10.44 11.37 -13.38
C TYR A 50 -9.18 11.11 -12.56
N MET A 51 -8.36 12.13 -12.33
CA MET A 51 -7.17 12.03 -11.50
C MET A 51 -7.53 11.71 -10.04
N SER A 52 -8.53 12.41 -9.49
CA SER A 52 -9.02 12.19 -8.13
C SER A 52 -9.50 10.75 -7.95
N ALA A 53 -10.36 10.24 -8.84
CA ALA A 53 -10.84 8.86 -8.78
C ALA A 53 -9.71 7.82 -8.87
N THR A 54 -8.67 8.11 -9.66
CA THR A 54 -7.52 7.23 -9.81
C THR A 54 -6.64 7.23 -8.55
N GLU A 55 -6.42 8.38 -7.94
CA GLU A 55 -5.68 8.52 -6.70
C GLU A 55 -6.39 7.84 -5.52
N TYR A 56 -7.72 8.00 -5.38
CA TYR A 56 -8.49 7.28 -4.36
C TYR A 56 -8.35 5.76 -4.50
N LYS A 57 -8.40 5.24 -5.72
CA LYS A 57 -8.23 3.81 -5.96
C LYS A 57 -6.82 3.32 -5.57
N LYS A 58 -5.78 4.09 -5.86
CA LYS A 58 -4.42 3.77 -5.46
C LYS A 58 -4.26 3.77 -3.94
N ILE A 59 -4.83 4.76 -3.25
CA ILE A 59 -4.77 4.86 -1.78
C ILE A 59 -5.37 3.60 -1.16
N HIS A 60 -6.54 3.15 -1.57
CA HIS A 60 -7.16 1.93 -1.03
C HIS A 60 -6.32 0.68 -1.27
N VAL A 61 -5.71 0.54 -2.44
CA VAL A 61 -4.79 -0.58 -2.71
C VAL A 61 -3.57 -0.52 -1.78
N TRP A 62 -3.04 0.66 -1.53
CA TRP A 62 -1.89 0.84 -0.64
C TRP A 62 -2.24 0.53 0.82
N GLU A 63 -3.41 0.95 1.29
CA GLU A 63 -3.90 0.62 2.63
C GLU A 63 -4.00 -0.90 2.83
N GLU A 64 -4.54 -1.62 1.85
CA GLU A 64 -4.63 -3.09 1.88
C GLU A 64 -3.24 -3.75 1.89
N GLU A 65 -2.32 -3.30 1.04
CA GLU A 65 -0.97 -3.83 0.98
C GLU A 65 -0.16 -3.54 2.26
N ILE A 66 -0.33 -2.36 2.86
CA ILE A 66 0.26 -1.99 4.14
C ILE A 66 -0.28 -2.89 5.27
N ALA A 67 -1.58 -3.15 5.29
CA ALA A 67 -2.20 -4.06 6.26
C ALA A 67 -1.65 -5.49 6.13
N ASN A 68 -1.58 -6.00 4.90
CA ASN A 68 -1.02 -7.32 4.59
C ASN A 68 0.47 -7.44 4.98
N ALA A 69 1.26 -6.38 4.69
CA ALA A 69 2.66 -6.32 5.07
C ALA A 69 2.83 -6.32 6.60
N THR A 70 2.00 -5.57 7.31
CA THR A 70 2.00 -5.52 8.78
C THR A 70 1.71 -6.88 9.40
N GLU A 71 0.69 -7.58 8.90
CA GLU A 71 0.35 -8.94 9.35
C GLU A 71 1.50 -9.91 9.07
N THR A 72 2.10 -9.81 7.88
CA THR A 72 3.22 -10.67 7.49
C THR A 72 4.44 -10.47 8.41
N VAL A 73 4.77 -9.23 8.76
CA VAL A 73 5.84 -8.91 9.71
C VAL A 73 5.54 -9.48 11.09
N ALA A 74 4.28 -9.38 11.56
CA ALA A 74 3.87 -9.96 12.83
C ALA A 74 4.07 -11.49 12.85
N ARG A 75 3.69 -12.18 11.76
CA ARG A 75 3.92 -13.64 11.61
C ARG A 75 5.40 -13.98 11.57
N ILE A 76 6.24 -13.20 10.90
CA ILE A 76 7.69 -13.40 10.88
C ILE A 76 8.25 -13.33 12.30
N LYS A 77 7.87 -12.34 13.08
CA LYS A 77 8.29 -12.18 14.49
C LYS A 77 7.88 -13.37 15.35
N GLU A 78 6.63 -13.83 15.23
CA GLU A 78 6.14 -14.96 16.00
C GLU A 78 6.85 -16.27 15.60
N ASN A 79 7.02 -16.54 14.30
CA ASN A 79 7.75 -17.71 13.82
C ASN A 79 9.22 -17.68 14.27
N THR A 80 9.85 -16.50 14.24
CA THR A 80 11.25 -16.34 14.67
C THR A 80 11.39 -16.62 16.16
N LYS A 81 10.44 -16.18 17.00
CA LYS A 81 10.41 -16.50 18.42
C LYS A 81 10.30 -17.99 18.68
N GLN A 82 9.47 -18.71 17.90
CA GLN A 82 9.38 -20.16 18.01
C GLN A 82 10.70 -20.83 17.58
N LEU A 83 11.36 -20.35 16.53
CA LEU A 83 12.67 -20.85 16.09
C LEU A 83 13.76 -20.60 17.14
N GLU A 84 13.77 -19.48 17.82
CA GLU A 84 14.67 -19.21 18.95
C GLU A 84 14.47 -20.20 20.10
N ALA A 85 13.20 -20.52 20.42
CA ALA A 85 12.89 -21.52 21.43
C ALA A 85 13.36 -22.93 21.02
N ILE A 86 13.25 -23.29 19.74
CA ILE A 86 13.78 -24.55 19.19
C ILE A 86 15.31 -24.58 19.29
N ALA A 87 16.00 -23.51 18.87
CA ALA A 87 17.46 -23.44 18.96
C ALA A 87 17.96 -23.53 20.42
N SER A 88 17.24 -22.90 21.35
CA SER A 88 17.54 -23.05 22.79
C SER A 88 17.42 -24.49 23.26
N LYS A 89 16.35 -25.20 22.89
CA LYS A 89 16.17 -26.62 23.21
C LYS A 89 17.26 -27.47 22.56
N GLN A 90 17.64 -27.19 21.30
CA GLN A 90 18.75 -27.89 20.64
C GLN A 90 20.08 -27.71 21.37
N THR A 91 20.34 -26.49 21.89
CA THR A 91 21.53 -26.21 22.68
C THR A 91 21.59 -27.09 23.95
N ILE A 92 20.44 -27.19 24.66
CA ILE A 92 20.33 -28.05 25.84
C ILE A 92 20.49 -29.52 25.48
N MET A 93 19.92 -29.98 24.37
CA MET A 93 20.07 -31.36 23.89
C MET A 93 21.54 -31.65 23.53
N ALA A 94 22.22 -30.73 22.86
CA ALA A 94 23.65 -30.87 22.54
C ALA A 94 24.52 -30.94 23.80
N LEU A 95 24.20 -30.16 24.81
CA LEU A 95 24.87 -30.21 26.10
C LEU A 95 24.64 -31.57 26.78
N ASN A 96 23.42 -32.03 26.87
CA ASN A 96 23.09 -33.33 27.48
C ASN A 96 23.78 -34.49 26.72
N ALA A 97 23.76 -34.43 25.38
CA ALA A 97 24.51 -35.42 24.56
C ALA A 97 26.01 -35.38 24.82
N SER A 98 26.58 -34.21 25.00
CA SER A 98 28.03 -34.05 25.34
C SER A 98 28.34 -34.62 26.70
N ILE A 99 27.48 -34.44 27.71
CA ILE A 99 27.62 -35.00 29.05
C ILE A 99 27.55 -36.56 29.00
N GLU A 100 26.57 -37.10 28.30
CA GLU A 100 26.38 -38.55 28.18
C GLU A 100 27.55 -39.20 27.43
N THR A 101 28.04 -38.54 26.40
CA THR A 101 29.23 -38.99 25.65
C THR A 101 30.45 -39.04 26.54
N ALA A 102 30.66 -38.04 27.39
CA ALA A 102 31.78 -38.04 28.35
C ALA A 102 31.64 -39.22 29.38
N ARG A 103 30.42 -39.54 29.76
CA ARG A 103 30.12 -40.65 30.67
C ARG A 103 30.47 -42.03 30.06
N VAL A 104 30.18 -42.18 28.75
CA VAL A 104 30.46 -43.44 28.02
C VAL A 104 31.95 -43.59 27.69
N GLY A 105 32.73 -42.50 27.73
CA GLY A 105 34.16 -42.54 27.49
C GLY A 105 34.54 -42.75 26.02
N ALA A 106 35.58 -43.50 25.74
CA ALA A 106 36.16 -43.67 24.40
C ALA A 106 35.13 -44.20 23.36
N ALA A 107 34.21 -45.06 23.75
CA ALA A 107 33.17 -45.58 22.86
C ALA A 107 32.16 -44.48 22.38
N GLY A 108 32.04 -43.40 23.14
CA GLY A 108 31.18 -42.25 22.80
C GLY A 108 31.84 -41.14 21.97
N ALA A 109 33.17 -41.21 21.73
CA ALA A 109 33.92 -40.09 21.16
C ALA A 109 33.35 -39.52 19.85
N GLY A 110 32.85 -40.41 18.95
CA GLY A 110 32.18 -39.96 17.69
C GLY A 110 30.92 -39.15 17.92
N PHE A 111 30.09 -39.56 18.90
CA PHE A 111 28.90 -38.83 19.28
C PHE A 111 29.19 -37.47 19.93
N GLY A 112 30.31 -37.34 20.63
CA GLY A 112 30.80 -36.11 21.21
C GLY A 112 31.08 -35.04 20.15
N ILE A 113 31.63 -35.44 19.01
CA ILE A 113 31.86 -34.52 17.88
C ILE A 113 30.53 -34.01 17.35
N ILE A 114 29.53 -34.90 17.14
CA ILE A 114 28.22 -34.55 16.65
C ILE A 114 27.51 -33.62 17.63
N ALA A 115 27.56 -33.90 18.92
CA ALA A 115 26.99 -33.05 19.96
C ALA A 115 27.56 -31.63 19.96
N LYS A 116 28.91 -31.50 19.84
CA LYS A 116 29.59 -30.19 19.71
C LYS A 116 29.14 -29.44 18.47
N GLN A 117 29.06 -30.12 17.31
CA GLN A 117 28.59 -29.50 16.06
C GLN A 117 27.15 -29.04 16.17
N MET A 118 26.28 -29.83 16.79
CA MET A 118 24.87 -29.44 17.03
C MET A 118 24.78 -28.21 17.93
N GLY A 119 25.57 -28.12 18.98
CA GLY A 119 25.65 -26.94 19.83
C GLY A 119 26.13 -25.69 19.09
N ALA A 120 27.16 -25.84 18.24
CA ALA A 120 27.65 -24.75 17.40
C ALA A 120 26.60 -24.27 16.40
N PHE A 121 25.90 -25.21 15.75
CA PHE A 121 24.81 -24.91 14.81
C PHE A 121 23.63 -24.18 15.50
N SER A 122 23.26 -24.64 16.70
CA SER A 122 22.20 -23.97 17.47
C SER A 122 22.54 -22.52 17.83
N LYS A 123 23.80 -22.25 18.20
CA LYS A 123 24.27 -20.89 18.45
C LYS A 123 24.22 -20.02 17.21
N GLN A 124 24.69 -20.56 16.08
CA GLN A 124 24.65 -19.85 14.79
C GLN A 124 23.18 -19.56 14.39
N SER A 125 22.28 -20.52 14.57
CA SER A 125 20.83 -20.33 14.31
C SER A 125 20.26 -19.20 15.16
N THR A 126 20.59 -19.14 16.45
CA THR A 126 20.15 -18.06 17.35
C THR A 126 20.60 -16.68 16.86
N GLU A 127 21.84 -16.56 16.37
CA GLU A 127 22.33 -15.29 15.83
C GLU A 127 21.60 -14.88 14.54
N ILE A 128 21.26 -15.84 13.70
CA ILE A 128 20.45 -15.60 12.50
C ILE A 128 19.03 -15.14 12.87
N TYR A 129 18.40 -15.80 13.84
CA TYR A 129 17.04 -15.43 14.27
C TYR A 129 16.98 -14.03 14.89
N LYS A 130 18.01 -13.63 15.64
CA LYS A 130 18.14 -12.25 16.13
C LYS A 130 18.19 -11.24 14.99
N LYS A 131 18.94 -11.52 13.92
CA LYS A 131 19.00 -10.66 12.74
C LYS A 131 17.65 -10.56 12.05
N ILE A 132 16.96 -11.70 11.86
CA ILE A 132 15.60 -11.71 11.28
C ILE A 132 14.64 -10.86 12.11
N THR A 133 14.73 -10.93 13.45
CA THR A 133 13.90 -10.09 14.33
C THR A 133 14.24 -8.60 14.17
N GLN A 134 15.51 -8.24 14.02
CA GLN A 134 15.93 -6.86 13.76
C GLN A 134 15.42 -6.36 12.41
N ASP A 135 15.56 -7.16 11.36
CA ASP A 135 15.06 -6.83 10.02
C ASP A 135 13.54 -6.66 10.02
N ALA A 136 12.81 -7.55 10.68
CA ALA A 136 11.37 -7.44 10.84
C ALA A 136 10.94 -6.18 11.62
N ASN A 137 11.72 -5.75 12.60
CA ASN A 137 11.48 -4.48 13.30
C ASN A 137 11.71 -3.27 12.39
N SER A 138 12.78 -3.29 11.58
CA SER A 138 13.07 -2.22 10.61
C SER A 138 11.99 -2.10 9.55
N ILE A 139 11.46 -3.24 9.06
CA ILE A 139 10.32 -3.25 8.13
C ILE A 139 9.07 -2.67 8.80
N ALA A 140 8.77 -3.08 10.05
CA ALA A 140 7.63 -2.54 10.79
C ALA A 140 7.71 -1.03 10.97
N GLU A 141 8.90 -0.50 11.26
CA GLU A 141 9.12 0.95 11.37
C GLU A 141 8.94 1.67 10.03
N SER A 142 9.39 1.06 8.93
CA SER A 142 9.21 1.61 7.60
C SER A 142 7.74 1.65 7.20
N ILE A 143 6.97 0.59 7.50
CA ILE A 143 5.52 0.51 7.30
C ILE A 143 4.81 1.60 8.12
N HIS A 144 5.21 1.79 9.38
CA HIS A 144 4.62 2.82 10.23
C HIS A 144 4.83 4.23 9.67
N LYS A 145 6.04 4.53 9.22
CA LYS A 145 6.34 5.82 8.56
C LYS A 145 5.54 6.04 7.27
N MET A 146 5.28 4.99 6.49
CA MET A 146 4.43 5.09 5.30
C MET A 146 2.96 5.38 5.63
N ASN A 147 2.50 4.96 6.79
CA ASN A 147 1.12 5.17 7.24
C ASN A 147 0.88 6.55 7.88
N GLU A 148 1.96 7.29 8.22
CA GLU A 148 1.89 8.65 8.80
C GLU A 148 2.03 9.76 7.74
N THR A 149 2.29 9.41 6.48
CA THR A 149 2.51 10.37 5.38
C THR A 149 1.31 10.45 4.46
#